data_32cd8be2bee3d36b6f1578b6ded000aa
#
_entry.id   32cd8be2bee3d36b6f1578b6ded000aa
#
_cell.length_a   1.000
_cell.length_b   1.000
_cell.length_c   1.000
_cell.angle_alpha   90.00
_cell.angle_beta   90.00
_cell.angle_gamma   90.00
#
_symmetry.space_group_name_H-M   'P 1'
#
loop_
_entity.id
_entity.type
_entity.pdbx_description
1 polymer ?
#
loop_
_entity_poly.entity_id
_entity_poly.type
_entity_poly.pdbx_seq_one_letter_code
_entity_poly.pdbx_strand_id
1 'polypeptide(L)'
;MIYFIKELNLENPIYYGFSDGGIIGLLIASQHQNLLSHLIISGANTCPHGLKNKWYYLFKLIYLLTRDKKMKMMLTQPNISKEELEKITIPTLVLAGSKDMISEDNTREIAQYIKNSTLNILEGETHSSYVVHSPRLFDLIKSFCN
;
A
#
# COMPACT_ATOMS: atom_id res chain seq x y z
N MET A 1 -7.64 -12.83 -3.68
CA MET A 1 -8.32 -12.00 -2.67
C MET A 1 -9.79 -11.75 -3.03
N ILE A 2 -10.12 -11.20 -4.20
CA ILE A 2 -11.52 -10.97 -4.63
C ILE A 2 -12.37 -12.24 -4.53
N TYR A 3 -11.88 -13.35 -5.09
CA TYR A 3 -12.55 -14.65 -4.98
C TYR A 3 -12.78 -15.06 -3.53
N PHE A 4 -11.79 -14.87 -2.65
CA PHE A 4 -11.88 -15.17 -1.22
C PHE A 4 -13.00 -14.39 -0.52
N ILE A 5 -13.10 -13.07 -0.79
CA ILE A 5 -14.17 -12.22 -0.23
C ILE A 5 -15.55 -12.73 -0.67
N LYS A 6 -15.69 -13.11 -1.97
CA LYS A 6 -16.95 -13.59 -2.53
C LYS A 6 -17.33 -14.97 -1.99
N GLU A 7 -16.39 -15.91 -1.93
CA GLU A 7 -16.65 -17.27 -1.42
C GLU A 7 -17.04 -17.30 0.06
N LEU A 8 -16.48 -16.39 0.85
CA LEU A 8 -16.83 -16.25 2.27
C LEU A 8 -18.07 -15.37 2.49
N ASN A 9 -18.70 -14.86 1.41
CA ASN A 9 -19.85 -13.95 1.50
C ASN A 9 -19.61 -12.77 2.45
N LEU A 10 -18.40 -12.18 2.41
CA LEU A 10 -18.06 -11.02 3.23
C LEU A 10 -18.71 -9.78 2.60
N GLU A 11 -19.65 -9.16 3.33
CA GLU A 11 -20.32 -7.95 2.89
C GLU A 11 -19.50 -6.71 3.24
N ASN A 12 -18.98 -6.04 2.22
CA ASN A 12 -18.24 -4.78 2.35
C ASN A 12 -17.17 -4.78 3.47
N PRO A 13 -16.24 -5.75 3.50
CA PRO A 13 -15.24 -5.81 4.55
C PRO A 13 -14.29 -4.61 4.51
N ILE A 14 -13.74 -4.28 5.68
CA ILE A 14 -12.57 -3.39 5.78
C ILE A 14 -11.35 -4.18 5.30
N TYR A 15 -10.57 -3.60 4.38
CA TYR A 15 -9.33 -4.21 3.91
C TYR A 15 -8.12 -3.48 4.50
N TYR A 16 -7.25 -4.22 5.16
CA TYR A 16 -5.92 -3.76 5.53
C TYR A 16 -4.85 -4.51 4.73
N GLY A 17 -3.90 -3.78 4.16
CA GLY A 17 -2.77 -4.33 3.44
C GLY A 17 -1.45 -3.63 3.75
N PHE A 18 -0.41 -4.43 4.01
CA PHE A 18 0.95 -3.95 4.22
C PHE A 18 1.84 -4.31 3.03
N SER A 19 2.66 -3.34 2.56
CA SER A 19 3.61 -3.54 1.45
C SER A 19 2.89 -4.06 0.18
N ASP A 20 3.23 -5.22 -0.34
CA ASP A 20 2.53 -5.88 -1.45
C ASP A 20 1.02 -6.06 -1.18
N GLY A 21 0.64 -6.31 0.08
CA GLY A 21 -0.77 -6.35 0.48
C GLY A 21 -1.48 -5.00 0.28
N GLY A 22 -0.80 -3.89 0.52
CA GLY A 22 -1.29 -2.55 0.25
C GLY A 22 -1.48 -2.28 -1.24
N ILE A 23 -0.53 -2.73 -2.08
CA ILE A 23 -0.63 -2.67 -3.54
C ILE A 23 -1.86 -3.46 -4.03
N ILE A 24 -2.06 -4.68 -3.51
CA ILE A 24 -3.24 -5.50 -3.83
C ILE A 24 -4.52 -4.78 -3.43
N GLY A 25 -4.53 -4.11 -2.26
CA GLY A 25 -5.67 -3.30 -1.81
C GLY A 25 -6.01 -2.16 -2.77
N LEU A 26 -5.01 -1.41 -3.24
CA LEU A 26 -5.19 -0.34 -4.24
C LEU A 26 -5.80 -0.89 -5.53
N LEU A 27 -5.28 -2.01 -6.06
CA LEU A 27 -5.80 -2.65 -7.26
C LEU A 27 -7.24 -3.15 -7.08
N ILE A 28 -7.58 -3.74 -5.94
CA ILE A 28 -8.96 -4.17 -5.65
C ILE A 28 -9.89 -2.96 -5.60
N ALA A 29 -9.54 -1.93 -4.85
CA ALA A 29 -10.38 -0.76 -4.67
C ALA A 29 -10.57 0.04 -5.96
N SER A 30 -9.56 0.11 -6.84
CA SER A 30 -9.67 0.80 -8.13
C SER A 30 -10.52 0.05 -9.15
N GLN A 31 -10.53 -1.30 -9.10
CA GLN A 31 -11.22 -2.14 -10.07
C GLN A 31 -12.60 -2.64 -9.58
N HIS A 32 -12.81 -2.71 -8.26
CA HIS A 32 -14.00 -3.27 -7.62
C HIS A 32 -14.48 -2.36 -6.47
N GLN A 33 -14.92 -1.15 -6.79
CA GLN A 33 -15.25 -0.08 -5.83
C GLN A 33 -16.27 -0.48 -4.76
N ASN A 34 -17.22 -1.36 -5.08
CA ASN A 34 -18.28 -1.79 -4.18
C ASN A 34 -17.93 -3.04 -3.34
N LEU A 35 -16.71 -3.51 -3.43
CA LEU A 35 -16.32 -4.75 -2.74
C LEU A 35 -15.86 -4.50 -1.30
N LEU A 36 -15.37 -3.30 -1.00
CA LEU A 36 -14.80 -2.93 0.29
C LEU A 36 -15.53 -1.73 0.88
N SER A 37 -15.67 -1.67 2.20
CA SER A 37 -16.18 -0.47 2.90
C SER A 37 -15.08 0.57 3.15
N HIS A 38 -13.89 0.11 3.53
CA HIS A 38 -12.70 0.95 3.81
C HIS A 38 -11.46 0.26 3.27
N LEU A 39 -10.50 1.09 2.88
CA LEU A 39 -9.16 0.64 2.49
C LEU A 39 -8.13 1.23 3.45
N ILE A 40 -7.26 0.39 4.00
CA ILE A 40 -6.14 0.82 4.83
C ILE A 40 -4.88 0.21 4.25
N ILE A 41 -3.93 1.07 3.86
CA ILE A 41 -2.66 0.64 3.26
C ILE A 41 -1.48 1.17 4.06
N SER A 42 -0.47 0.33 4.21
CA SER A 42 0.79 0.65 4.88
C SER A 42 1.97 0.35 3.96
N GLY A 43 2.83 1.33 3.69
CA GLY A 43 4.06 1.14 2.93
C GLY A 43 3.84 0.59 1.51
N ALA A 44 2.76 0.99 0.84
CA ALA A 44 2.49 0.65 -0.55
C ALA A 44 3.13 1.66 -1.51
N ASN A 45 3.46 1.20 -2.73
CA ASN A 45 3.92 2.05 -3.82
C ASN A 45 3.09 1.82 -5.08
N THR A 46 3.08 2.79 -5.99
CA THR A 46 2.34 2.73 -7.26
C THR A 46 3.18 2.23 -8.42
N CYS A 47 4.50 2.35 -8.32
CA CYS A 47 5.44 1.93 -9.37
C CYS A 47 6.80 1.56 -8.75
N PRO A 48 7.68 0.87 -9.49
CA PRO A 48 9.03 0.52 -9.00
C PRO A 48 9.86 1.74 -8.56
N HIS A 49 9.69 2.89 -9.22
CA HIS A 49 10.36 4.14 -8.84
C HIS A 49 9.76 4.83 -7.60
N GLY A 50 8.67 4.32 -7.06
CA GLY A 50 8.16 4.68 -5.74
C GLY A 50 9.07 4.24 -4.60
N LEU A 51 10.02 3.33 -4.85
CA LEU A 51 11.10 3.01 -3.93
C LEU A 51 12.14 4.14 -3.88
N LYS A 52 12.71 4.42 -2.70
CA LYS A 52 13.89 5.28 -2.59
C LYS A 52 15.05 4.68 -3.38
N ASN A 53 15.81 5.50 -4.09
CA ASN A 53 16.87 5.09 -5.02
C ASN A 53 17.82 4.02 -4.48
N LYS A 54 18.25 4.15 -3.20
CA LYS A 54 19.15 3.18 -2.57
C LYS A 54 18.57 1.75 -2.55
N TRP A 55 17.27 1.61 -2.31
CA TRP A 55 16.59 0.32 -2.28
C TRP A 55 16.33 -0.23 -3.68
N TYR A 56 15.96 0.65 -4.62
CA TYR A 56 15.78 0.28 -6.01
C TYR A 56 17.09 -0.31 -6.60
N TYR A 57 18.23 0.38 -6.42
CA TYR A 57 19.51 -0.11 -6.92
C TYR A 57 20.00 -1.36 -6.18
N LEU A 58 19.74 -1.47 -4.87
CA LEU A 58 20.05 -2.69 -4.12
C LEU A 58 19.27 -3.89 -4.66
N PHE A 59 17.98 -3.77 -4.89
CA PHE A 59 17.16 -4.85 -5.47
C PHE A 59 17.58 -5.19 -6.90
N LYS A 60 17.97 -4.19 -7.68
CA LYS A 60 18.54 -4.39 -9.02
C LYS A 60 19.83 -5.19 -8.97
N LEU A 61 20.74 -4.88 -8.04
CA LEU A 61 21.98 -5.62 -7.85
C LEU A 61 21.70 -7.07 -7.44
N ILE A 62 20.82 -7.28 -6.45
CA ILE A 62 20.42 -8.62 -6.02
C ILE A 62 19.83 -9.40 -7.19
N TYR A 63 18.95 -8.79 -7.99
CA TYR A 63 18.39 -9.45 -9.18
C TYR A 63 19.48 -9.83 -10.20
N LEU A 64 20.43 -8.95 -10.46
CA LEU A 64 21.53 -9.24 -11.41
C LEU A 64 22.36 -10.45 -10.98
N LEU A 65 22.57 -10.59 -9.66
CA LEU A 65 23.39 -11.68 -9.10
C LEU A 65 22.60 -12.99 -8.95
N THR A 66 21.34 -12.92 -8.54
CA THR A 66 20.58 -14.11 -8.14
C THR A 66 19.53 -14.55 -9.16
N ARG A 67 19.13 -13.65 -10.08
CA ARG A 67 17.99 -13.84 -10.99
C ARG A 67 16.67 -14.17 -10.26
N ASP A 68 16.55 -13.74 -9.03
CA ASP A 68 15.38 -14.00 -8.20
C ASP A 68 14.11 -13.36 -8.80
N LYS A 69 13.04 -14.16 -8.89
CA LYS A 69 11.78 -13.73 -9.53
C LYS A 69 11.05 -12.65 -8.73
N LYS A 70 11.18 -12.64 -7.40
CA LYS A 70 10.57 -11.61 -6.55
C LYS A 70 11.26 -10.28 -6.76
N MET A 71 12.59 -10.27 -6.83
CA MET A 71 13.35 -9.06 -7.17
C MET A 71 12.98 -8.53 -8.55
N LYS A 72 12.82 -9.41 -9.55
CA LYS A 72 12.32 -9.00 -10.87
C LYS A 72 10.95 -8.34 -10.78
N MET A 73 10.02 -8.94 -10.04
CA MET A 73 8.68 -8.40 -9.84
C MET A 73 8.73 -7.00 -9.22
N MET A 74 9.47 -6.81 -8.13
CA MET A 74 9.62 -5.51 -7.45
C MET A 74 10.25 -4.42 -8.34
N LEU A 75 11.04 -4.79 -9.34
CA LEU A 75 11.66 -3.88 -10.30
C LEU A 75 10.77 -3.56 -11.52
N THR A 76 9.68 -4.29 -11.72
CA THR A 76 8.81 -4.16 -12.89
C THR A 76 7.35 -3.88 -12.53
N GLN A 77 6.97 -4.08 -11.28
CA GLN A 77 5.61 -3.91 -10.74
C GLN A 77 5.66 -3.19 -9.39
N PRO A 78 4.57 -2.57 -8.94
CA PRO A 78 3.31 -2.36 -9.68
C PRO A 78 3.42 -1.27 -10.76
N ASN A 79 2.33 -1.05 -11.50
CA ASN A 79 2.14 0.09 -12.40
C ASN A 79 0.69 0.56 -12.25
N ILE A 80 0.41 1.29 -11.16
CA ILE A 80 -0.92 1.85 -10.85
C ILE A 80 -0.91 3.30 -11.29
N SER A 81 -1.79 3.65 -12.23
CA SER A 81 -1.87 5.00 -12.76
C SER A 81 -2.63 5.94 -11.84
N LYS A 82 -2.47 7.24 -12.08
CA LYS A 82 -3.25 8.29 -11.42
C LYS A 82 -4.76 8.07 -11.60
N GLU A 83 -5.18 7.77 -12.81
CA GLU A 83 -6.59 7.53 -13.15
C GLU A 83 -7.17 6.30 -12.44
N GLU A 84 -6.33 5.31 -12.13
CA GLU A 84 -6.75 4.17 -11.31
C GLU A 84 -6.92 4.56 -9.84
N LEU A 85 -6.03 5.39 -9.28
CA LEU A 85 -6.17 5.92 -7.92
C LEU A 85 -7.41 6.82 -7.78
N GLU A 86 -7.69 7.67 -8.77
CA GLU A 86 -8.86 8.56 -8.79
C GLU A 86 -10.20 7.81 -8.81
N LYS A 87 -10.22 6.54 -9.24
CA LYS A 87 -11.41 5.68 -9.17
C LYS A 87 -11.73 5.21 -7.76
N ILE A 88 -10.78 5.27 -6.83
CA ILE A 88 -10.99 4.84 -5.44
C ILE A 88 -11.81 5.92 -4.71
N THR A 89 -13.06 5.60 -4.36
CA THR A 89 -13.99 6.52 -3.72
C THR A 89 -14.27 6.20 -2.26
N ILE A 90 -13.95 4.98 -1.82
CA ILE A 90 -14.13 4.54 -0.43
C ILE A 90 -13.15 5.25 0.51
N PRO A 91 -13.52 5.41 1.81
CA PRO A 91 -12.60 5.94 2.80
C PRO A 91 -11.29 5.16 2.80
N THR A 92 -10.17 5.87 2.66
CA THR A 92 -8.84 5.26 2.50
C THR A 92 -7.85 5.87 3.48
N LEU A 93 -7.22 5.03 4.32
CA LEU A 93 -6.12 5.44 5.20
C LEU A 93 -4.80 5.02 4.56
N VAL A 94 -3.94 6.02 4.31
CA VAL A 94 -2.60 5.82 3.73
C VAL A 94 -1.55 6.03 4.80
N LEU A 95 -0.78 4.98 5.12
CA LEU A 95 0.22 4.97 6.17
C LEU A 95 1.62 4.71 5.60
N ALA A 96 2.62 5.43 6.09
CA ALA A 96 4.03 5.13 5.86
C ALA A 96 4.89 5.62 7.02
N GLY A 97 6.06 5.03 7.22
CA GLY A 97 7.09 5.56 8.12
C GLY A 97 7.91 6.65 7.44
N SER A 98 8.37 7.69 8.17
CA SER A 98 9.25 8.72 7.60
C SER A 98 10.61 8.17 7.16
N LYS A 99 11.02 7.02 7.72
CA LYS A 99 12.23 6.27 7.34
C LYS A 99 11.92 5.03 6.48
N ASP A 100 10.75 5.00 5.83
CA ASP A 100 10.34 3.90 4.95
C ASP A 100 11.31 3.74 3.75
N MET A 101 11.30 2.53 3.15
CA MET A 101 11.96 2.28 1.87
C MET A 101 11.17 2.85 0.69
N ILE A 102 9.86 3.00 0.84
CA ILE A 102 9.02 3.74 -0.10
C ILE A 102 9.32 5.24 0.04
N SER A 103 9.35 5.96 -1.06
CA SER A 103 9.53 7.40 -1.02
C SER A 103 8.28 8.08 -0.45
N GLU A 104 8.50 9.11 0.34
CA GLU A 104 7.39 9.89 0.89
C GLU A 104 6.58 10.56 -0.22
N ASP A 105 7.24 11.01 -1.30
CA ASP A 105 6.59 11.60 -2.46
C ASP A 105 5.57 10.63 -3.08
N ASN A 106 5.92 9.36 -3.27
CA ASN A 106 4.99 8.37 -3.82
C ASN A 106 3.84 8.07 -2.84
N THR A 107 4.09 8.03 -1.54
CA THR A 107 3.03 7.88 -0.52
C THR A 107 2.07 9.07 -0.53
N ARG A 108 2.59 10.30 -0.64
CA ARG A 108 1.80 11.53 -0.75
C ARG A 108 0.99 11.58 -2.05
N GLU A 109 1.59 11.13 -3.15
CA GLU A 109 0.92 11.02 -4.45
C GLU A 109 -0.28 10.07 -4.38
N ILE A 110 -0.16 8.90 -3.75
CA ILE A 110 -1.30 7.99 -3.52
C ILE A 110 -2.43 8.71 -2.80
N ALA A 111 -2.12 9.38 -1.69
CA ALA A 111 -3.13 10.10 -0.91
C ALA A 111 -3.74 11.28 -1.69
N GLN A 112 -2.96 11.97 -2.51
CA GLN A 112 -3.43 13.11 -3.30
C GLN A 112 -4.47 12.71 -4.34
N TYR A 113 -4.31 11.55 -4.99
CA TYR A 113 -5.19 11.12 -6.06
C TYR A 113 -6.40 10.32 -5.58
N ILE A 114 -6.39 9.80 -4.35
CA ILE A 114 -7.56 9.16 -3.75
C ILE A 114 -8.41 10.23 -3.05
N LYS A 115 -9.57 10.56 -3.63
CA LYS A 115 -10.42 11.68 -3.20
C LYS A 115 -10.79 11.64 -1.70
N ASN A 116 -11.07 10.46 -1.17
CA ASN A 116 -11.48 10.28 0.23
C ASN A 116 -10.38 9.61 1.05
N SER A 117 -9.20 10.22 1.06
CA SER A 117 -8.03 9.68 1.75
C SER A 117 -7.64 10.49 2.99
N THR A 118 -7.08 9.78 3.96
CA THR A 118 -6.38 10.33 5.12
C THR A 118 -4.93 9.85 5.08
N LEU A 119 -3.97 10.78 5.09
CA LEU A 119 -2.53 10.46 5.06
C LEU A 119 -1.94 10.58 6.46
N ASN A 120 -1.17 9.57 6.86
CA ASN A 120 -0.37 9.60 8.09
C ASN A 120 1.08 9.14 7.81
N ILE A 121 2.02 10.09 7.88
CA ILE A 121 3.46 9.79 7.86
C ILE A 121 3.93 9.69 9.31
N LEU A 122 4.32 8.50 9.72
CA LEU A 122 4.69 8.18 11.10
C LEU A 122 6.16 8.52 11.33
N GLU A 123 6.40 9.60 12.10
CA GLU A 123 7.75 10.10 12.35
C GLU A 123 8.63 9.07 13.06
N GLY A 124 9.85 8.89 12.54
CA GLY A 124 10.86 7.97 13.06
C GLY A 124 10.66 6.50 12.66
N GLU A 125 9.48 6.13 12.16
CA GLU A 125 9.15 4.75 11.80
C GLU A 125 9.78 4.33 10.47
N THR A 126 10.16 3.05 10.40
CA THR A 126 10.65 2.39 9.18
C THR A 126 9.50 1.71 8.44
N HIS A 127 9.82 0.95 7.38
CA HIS A 127 8.83 0.22 6.59
C HIS A 127 7.92 -0.70 7.43
N SER A 128 8.45 -1.36 8.45
CA SER A 128 7.71 -2.37 9.22
C SER A 128 7.63 -2.11 10.72
N SER A 129 8.32 -1.11 11.27
CA SER A 129 8.46 -0.95 12.72
C SER A 129 7.16 -0.62 13.46
N TYR A 130 6.21 0.02 12.77
CA TYR A 130 4.88 0.31 13.33
C TYR A 130 3.84 -0.77 13.03
N VAL A 131 4.20 -1.76 12.20
CA VAL A 131 3.33 -2.88 11.79
C VAL A 131 3.64 -4.14 12.60
N VAL A 132 4.94 -4.46 12.73
CA VAL A 132 5.40 -5.72 13.35
C VAL A 132 5.62 -5.52 14.83
N HIS A 133 4.93 -6.32 15.65
CA HIS A 133 5.02 -6.29 17.13
C HIS A 133 4.77 -4.91 17.75
N SER A 134 3.90 -4.10 17.14
CA SER A 134 3.55 -2.76 17.59
C SER A 134 2.04 -2.59 17.73
N PRO A 135 1.51 -2.02 18.84
CA PRO A 135 0.10 -1.69 18.98
C PRO A 135 -0.30 -0.47 18.16
N ARG A 136 0.67 0.33 17.70
CA ARG A 136 0.45 1.64 17.05
C ARG A 136 -0.45 1.56 15.82
N LEU A 137 -0.27 0.50 15.02
CA LEU A 137 -1.11 0.27 13.85
C LEU A 137 -2.57 0.04 14.23
N PHE A 138 -2.84 -0.73 15.28
CA PHE A 138 -4.19 -1.00 15.76
C PHE A 138 -4.91 0.29 16.18
N ASP A 139 -4.23 1.17 16.91
CA ASP A 139 -4.79 2.44 17.37
C ASP A 139 -5.14 3.36 16.19
N LEU A 140 -4.28 3.41 15.16
CA LEU A 140 -4.52 4.17 13.93
C LEU A 140 -5.73 3.64 13.15
N ILE A 141 -5.83 2.33 12.98
CA ILE A 141 -6.97 1.68 12.30
C ILE A 141 -8.26 1.93 13.08
N LYS A 142 -8.25 1.72 14.39
CA LYS A 142 -9.41 1.94 15.26
C LYS A 142 -9.91 3.38 15.19
N SER A 143 -8.99 4.35 15.24
CA SER A 143 -9.32 5.77 15.13
C SER A 143 -9.93 6.14 13.78
N PHE A 144 -9.51 5.48 12.71
CA PHE A 144 -10.00 5.75 11.36
C PHE A 144 -11.37 5.11 11.08
N CYS A 145 -11.65 3.96 11.68
CA CYS A 145 -12.89 3.20 11.43
C CYS A 145 -14.07 3.59 12.39
N ASN A 146 -13.82 4.44 13.40
CA ASN A 146 -14.84 4.97 14.32
C ASN A 146 -15.39 6.30 13.83
#